data_a50841950c77eeb26d168f62548b3755
#
_entry.id   a50841950c77eeb26d168f62548b3755
#
_cell.length_a   1.000
_cell.length_b   1.000
_cell.length_c   1.000
_cell.angle_alpha   90.00
_cell.angle_beta   90.00
_cell.angle_gamma   90.00
#
_symmetry.space_group_name_H-M   'P 1'
#
loop_
_entity.id
_entity.type
_entity.pdbx_description
1 polymer ?
#
loop_
_entity_poly.entity_id
_entity_poly.type
_entity_poly.pdbx_seq_one_letter_code
_entity_poly.pdbx_strand_id
1 'polypeptide(L)'
;MATVMKKVDAVIVGFGWVGAIMAKELTEAGLNVVALERGPMRDTYPDGSYPQVIDELTYNIRRKLFQDLSKSTVTIRHNSSQTAVPYRQLAAFLPGTGVGGAGLHWSGVHFRVDPIELRMRSHYEERYGKNFIPKDMTIQDFGVTYDELEPFFDKAEKVFGTSGTAWTIKEQKVAQKGGNRFAPDRSDDFPLPAQKNTYSAQLFEKAALEVGYHPYNLPSANTSDSYTNPYGAQMGPCNFCGFCSGYAC
;
A
#
# COMPACT_ATOMS: atom_id res chain seq x y z
N MET A 1 -28.94 21.99 8.62
CA MET A 1 -29.88 21.59 7.56
C MET A 1 -29.13 20.63 6.63
N ALA A 2 -29.78 19.59 6.14
CA ALA A 2 -29.18 18.70 5.15
C ALA A 2 -29.10 19.42 3.80
N THR A 3 -27.96 19.30 3.12
CA THR A 3 -27.80 19.84 1.76
C THR A 3 -28.31 18.81 0.76
N VAL A 4 -29.27 19.19 -0.05
CA VAL A 4 -29.76 18.33 -1.14
C VAL A 4 -28.96 18.64 -2.41
N MET A 5 -28.27 17.67 -2.94
CA MET A 5 -27.50 17.78 -4.18
C MET A 5 -28.33 17.28 -5.37
N LYS A 6 -27.89 17.64 -6.58
CA LYS A 6 -28.44 17.06 -7.81
C LYS A 6 -28.23 15.56 -7.82
N LYS A 7 -29.14 14.83 -8.47
CA LYS A 7 -28.98 13.38 -8.69
C LYS A 7 -27.71 13.10 -9.47
N VAL A 8 -26.95 12.11 -9.01
CA VAL A 8 -25.72 11.61 -9.65
C VAL A 8 -25.82 10.10 -9.85
N ASP A 9 -24.96 9.54 -10.69
CA ASP A 9 -24.97 8.11 -11.01
C ASP A 9 -24.31 7.28 -9.90
N ALA A 10 -23.29 7.82 -9.24
CA ALA A 10 -22.58 7.16 -8.14
C ALA A 10 -22.19 8.13 -7.03
N VAL A 11 -22.23 7.64 -5.78
CA VAL A 11 -21.70 8.34 -4.61
C VAL A 11 -20.63 7.46 -3.96
N ILE A 12 -19.42 8.00 -3.82
CA ILE A 12 -18.28 7.35 -3.15
C ILE A 12 -18.17 7.94 -1.75
N VAL A 13 -18.16 7.08 -0.72
CA VAL A 13 -17.96 7.49 0.66
C VAL A 13 -16.55 7.15 1.10
N GLY A 14 -15.75 8.16 1.36
CA GLY A 14 -14.32 8.09 1.64
C GLY A 14 -13.47 8.24 0.37
N PHE A 15 -12.56 9.21 0.38
CA PHE A 15 -11.70 9.53 -0.76
C PHE A 15 -10.23 9.22 -0.47
N GLY A 16 -9.99 8.01 0.04
CA GLY A 16 -8.67 7.37 0.05
C GLY A 16 -8.33 6.83 -1.35
N TRP A 17 -7.27 6.09 -1.51
CA TRP A 17 -6.84 5.58 -2.82
C TRP A 17 -7.89 4.75 -3.55
N VAL A 18 -8.57 3.85 -2.85
CA VAL A 18 -9.63 3.04 -3.45
C VAL A 18 -10.75 3.94 -3.98
N GLY A 19 -11.20 4.92 -3.18
CA GLY A 19 -12.22 5.88 -3.60
C GLY A 19 -11.77 6.74 -4.77
N ALA A 20 -10.50 7.16 -4.80
CA ALA A 20 -9.93 7.95 -5.89
C ALA A 20 -9.85 7.14 -7.19
N ILE A 21 -9.37 5.89 -7.13
CA ILE A 21 -9.32 5.00 -8.31
C ILE A 21 -10.73 4.72 -8.83
N MET A 22 -11.68 4.41 -7.94
CA MET A 22 -13.08 4.22 -8.32
C MET A 22 -13.67 5.46 -8.97
N ALA A 23 -13.44 6.66 -8.43
CA ALA A 23 -13.90 7.91 -9.01
C ALA A 23 -13.34 8.13 -10.41
N LYS A 24 -12.03 7.86 -10.58
CA LYS A 24 -11.34 7.98 -11.87
C LYS A 24 -11.95 7.04 -12.90
N GLU A 25 -12.06 5.76 -12.62
CA GLU A 25 -12.58 4.76 -13.54
C GLU A 25 -14.06 5.04 -13.90
N LEU A 26 -14.89 5.40 -12.91
CA LEU A 26 -16.33 5.69 -13.15
C LEU A 26 -16.53 6.98 -13.97
N THR A 27 -15.75 8.02 -13.71
CA THR A 27 -15.86 9.28 -14.47
C THR A 27 -15.34 9.12 -15.89
N GLU A 28 -14.31 8.32 -16.13
CA GLU A 28 -13.85 7.99 -17.48
C GLU A 28 -14.87 7.13 -18.26
N ALA A 29 -15.65 6.33 -17.55
CA ALA A 29 -16.81 5.63 -18.13
C ALA A 29 -18.00 6.56 -18.41
N GLY A 30 -17.88 7.87 -18.19
CA GLY A 30 -18.91 8.88 -18.48
C GLY A 30 -19.97 9.04 -17.37
N LEU A 31 -19.78 8.49 -16.19
CA LEU A 31 -20.70 8.62 -15.07
C LEU A 31 -20.48 9.91 -14.28
N ASN A 32 -21.58 10.51 -13.79
CA ASN A 32 -21.54 11.62 -12.84
C ASN A 32 -21.29 11.08 -11.43
N VAL A 33 -20.15 11.38 -10.85
CA VAL A 33 -19.72 10.86 -9.57
C VAL A 33 -19.57 11.98 -8.54
N VAL A 34 -20.01 11.73 -7.31
CA VAL A 34 -19.73 12.57 -6.15
C VAL A 34 -18.96 11.75 -5.13
N ALA A 35 -17.81 12.28 -4.70
CA ALA A 35 -17.05 11.71 -3.59
C ALA A 35 -17.23 12.54 -2.32
N LEU A 36 -17.51 11.87 -1.21
CA LEU A 36 -17.67 12.45 0.11
C LEU A 36 -16.49 12.04 0.98
N GLU A 37 -15.71 13.02 1.42
CA GLU A 37 -14.60 12.80 2.36
C GLU A 37 -14.85 13.62 3.63
N ARG A 38 -14.62 13.00 4.79
CA ARG A 38 -14.85 13.67 6.08
C ARG A 38 -13.66 14.53 6.53
N GLY A 39 -12.46 14.21 6.04
CA GLY A 39 -11.24 14.92 6.40
C GLY A 39 -10.88 16.02 5.42
N PRO A 40 -9.86 16.81 5.72
CA PRO A 40 -9.45 17.93 4.87
C PRO A 40 -8.78 17.47 3.58
N MET A 41 -8.83 18.34 2.57
CA MET A 41 -7.88 18.29 1.47
C MET A 41 -6.50 18.64 2.01
N ARG A 42 -5.49 17.88 1.61
CA ARG A 42 -4.09 18.15 1.95
C ARG A 42 -3.30 18.29 0.66
N ASP A 43 -2.44 19.30 0.65
CA ASP A 43 -1.63 19.63 -0.52
C ASP A 43 -0.14 19.38 -0.22
N THR A 44 0.66 19.25 -1.27
CA THR A 44 2.12 19.13 -1.13
C THR A 44 2.70 20.33 -0.37
N TYR A 45 2.15 21.53 -0.62
CA TYR A 45 2.46 22.74 0.16
C TYR A 45 1.15 23.37 0.68
N PRO A 46 1.03 23.72 1.97
CA PRO A 46 2.09 23.61 3.01
C PRO A 46 2.10 22.26 3.75
N ASP A 47 1.12 21.37 3.51
CA ASP A 47 0.85 20.23 4.39
C ASP A 47 1.96 19.17 4.35
N GLY A 48 2.51 18.91 3.15
CA GLY A 48 3.59 17.96 2.88
C GLY A 48 4.97 18.61 2.76
N SER A 49 5.11 19.91 3.04
CA SER A 49 6.38 20.60 2.89
C SER A 49 7.41 20.15 3.93
N TYR A 50 8.67 20.07 3.51
CA TYR A 50 9.78 19.76 4.40
C TYR A 50 9.89 20.85 5.48
N PRO A 51 9.95 20.51 6.77
CA PRO A 51 10.06 21.52 7.83
C PRO A 51 11.41 22.24 7.75
N GLN A 52 11.38 23.56 7.85
CA GLN A 52 12.59 24.39 7.86
C GLN A 52 13.43 24.17 9.13
N VAL A 53 12.76 23.80 10.23
CA VAL A 53 13.41 23.45 11.50
C VAL A 53 13.05 21.99 11.81
N ILE A 54 14.07 21.16 11.91
CA ILE A 54 13.94 19.73 12.22
C ILE A 54 14.39 19.50 13.66
N ASP A 55 13.45 19.18 14.52
CA ASP A 55 13.68 18.68 15.87
C ASP A 55 12.83 17.42 16.11
N GLU A 56 12.94 16.81 17.28
CA GLU A 56 12.19 15.59 17.61
C GLU A 56 10.67 15.77 17.55
N LEU A 57 10.18 17.00 17.65
CA LEU A 57 8.76 17.32 17.62
C LEU A 57 8.28 17.62 16.21
N THR A 58 9.08 18.33 15.42
CA THR A 58 8.71 18.79 14.06
C THR A 58 9.06 17.78 12.97
N TYR A 59 10.05 16.93 13.19
CA TYR A 59 10.42 15.87 12.24
C TYR A 59 9.27 14.89 11.95
N ASN A 60 8.38 14.71 12.91
CA ASN A 60 7.30 13.72 12.79
C ASN A 60 6.01 14.32 12.24
N ILE A 61 6.05 14.93 11.07
CA ILE A 61 4.89 15.47 10.33
C ILE A 61 3.79 14.42 10.15
N ARG A 62 4.14 13.14 10.02
CA ARG A 62 3.19 12.03 9.90
C ARG A 62 2.10 12.04 10.95
N ARG A 63 2.40 12.43 12.19
CA ARG A 63 1.40 12.46 13.26
C ARG A 63 0.22 13.37 12.95
N LYS A 64 0.42 14.40 12.14
CA LYS A 64 -0.64 15.30 11.68
C LYS A 64 -1.55 14.68 10.64
N LEU A 65 -1.10 13.62 9.99
CA LEU A 65 -1.83 12.91 8.93
C LEU A 65 -2.62 11.72 9.47
N PHE A 66 -2.30 11.25 10.68
CA PHE A 66 -3.04 10.16 11.32
C PHE A 66 -4.41 10.62 11.79
N GLN A 67 -5.33 9.68 11.81
CA GLN A 67 -6.63 9.90 12.42
C GLN A 67 -6.48 10.24 13.91
N ASP A 68 -7.20 11.25 14.36
CA ASP A 68 -7.27 11.60 15.78
C ASP A 68 -8.09 10.51 16.54
N LEU A 69 -7.41 9.66 17.27
CA LEU A 69 -8.02 8.56 18.03
C LEU A 69 -8.88 9.04 19.22
N SER A 70 -8.79 10.32 19.59
CA SER A 70 -9.69 10.90 20.59
C SER A 70 -11.10 11.11 20.02
N LYS A 71 -11.21 11.29 18.71
CA LYS A 71 -12.46 11.52 17.98
C LYS A 71 -12.97 10.30 17.22
N SER A 72 -12.06 9.44 16.80
CA SER A 72 -12.36 8.27 15.97
C SER A 72 -11.64 7.05 16.54
N THR A 73 -12.33 6.24 17.29
CA THR A 73 -11.76 5.02 17.90
C THR A 73 -11.72 3.86 16.90
N VAL A 74 -10.65 3.10 16.96
CA VAL A 74 -10.58 1.74 16.40
C VAL A 74 -11.14 0.79 17.43
N THR A 75 -12.02 -0.13 17.04
CA THR A 75 -12.56 -1.16 17.93
C THR A 75 -11.95 -2.52 17.58
N ILE A 76 -11.61 -3.30 18.57
CA ILE A 76 -10.96 -4.62 18.41
C ILE A 76 -11.77 -5.67 19.17
N ARG A 77 -11.93 -6.83 18.55
CA ARG A 77 -12.38 -8.08 19.20
C ARG A 77 -11.59 -9.25 18.61
N HIS A 78 -11.35 -10.28 19.38
CA HIS A 78 -10.63 -11.47 18.91
C HIS A 78 -11.53 -12.46 18.15
N ASN A 79 -12.83 -12.46 18.43
CA ASN A 79 -13.80 -13.31 17.75
C ASN A 79 -15.21 -12.69 17.80
N SER A 80 -16.14 -13.29 17.10
CA SER A 80 -17.53 -12.80 16.97
C SER A 80 -18.35 -12.85 18.26
N SER A 81 -17.95 -13.66 19.25
CA SER A 81 -18.65 -13.78 20.54
C SER A 81 -18.24 -12.70 21.55
N GLN A 82 -17.18 -11.97 21.28
CA GLN A 82 -16.68 -10.91 22.16
C GLN A 82 -17.26 -9.54 21.75
N THR A 83 -17.50 -8.70 22.75
CA THR A 83 -17.82 -7.29 22.52
C THR A 83 -16.57 -6.57 22.04
N ALA A 84 -16.69 -5.82 20.94
CA ALA A 84 -15.62 -4.98 20.42
C ALA A 84 -15.33 -3.83 21.40
N VAL A 85 -14.08 -3.72 21.82
CA VAL A 85 -13.64 -2.67 22.75
C VAL A 85 -12.84 -1.59 22.00
N PRO A 86 -12.95 -0.32 22.41
CA PRO A 86 -12.19 0.75 21.76
C PRO A 86 -10.70 0.64 22.09
N TYR A 87 -9.89 0.72 21.05
CA TYR A 87 -8.43 0.77 21.14
C TYR A 87 -7.95 2.19 20.82
N ARG A 88 -7.28 2.84 21.76
CA ARG A 88 -6.88 4.24 21.67
C ARG A 88 -5.37 4.46 21.66
N GLN A 89 -4.60 3.39 21.57
CA GLN A 89 -3.15 3.51 21.45
C GLN A 89 -2.74 3.69 20.00
N LEU A 90 -1.85 4.64 19.76
CA LEU A 90 -1.19 4.79 18.47
C LEU A 90 -0.33 3.54 18.20
N ALA A 91 -0.27 3.09 16.97
CA ALA A 91 0.56 2.01 16.44
C ALA A 91 -0.11 0.64 16.20
N ALA A 92 -1.28 0.34 16.75
CA ALA A 92 -1.99 -0.88 16.35
C ALA A 92 -2.56 -0.77 14.91
N PHE A 93 -3.13 0.39 14.60
CA PHE A 93 -3.55 0.82 13.26
C PHE A 93 -3.23 2.29 13.11
N LEU A 94 -2.83 2.69 11.91
CA LEU A 94 -2.50 4.07 11.56
C LEU A 94 -3.44 4.55 10.45
N PRO A 95 -4.76 4.69 10.72
CA PRO A 95 -5.68 5.22 9.72
C PRO A 95 -5.38 6.68 9.44
N GLY A 96 -5.53 7.10 8.20
CA GLY A 96 -5.46 8.49 7.77
C GLY A 96 -6.85 9.08 7.59
N THR A 97 -6.99 10.37 7.81
CA THR A 97 -8.23 11.11 7.58
C THR A 97 -7.95 12.29 6.66
N GLY A 98 -8.67 12.36 5.56
CA GLY A 98 -8.50 13.37 4.51
C GLY A 98 -8.49 12.77 3.12
N VAL A 99 -8.47 13.63 2.12
CA VAL A 99 -8.28 13.22 0.73
C VAL A 99 -6.94 12.51 0.58
N GLY A 100 -6.97 11.28 0.07
CA GLY A 100 -5.81 10.38 0.03
C GLY A 100 -5.78 9.33 1.15
N GLY A 101 -6.54 9.54 2.24
CA GLY A 101 -6.66 8.60 3.35
C GLY A 101 -5.32 8.24 3.99
N ALA A 102 -5.15 6.96 4.36
CA ALA A 102 -3.90 6.45 4.93
C ALA A 102 -2.73 6.46 3.92
N GLY A 103 -3.01 6.59 2.63
CA GLY A 103 -1.98 6.76 1.59
C GLY A 103 -1.06 7.96 1.82
N LEU A 104 -1.58 9.01 2.46
CA LEU A 104 -0.79 10.22 2.76
C LEU A 104 0.40 10.00 3.71
N HIS A 105 0.42 8.91 4.45
CA HIS A 105 1.52 8.56 5.36
C HIS A 105 2.08 7.16 5.12
N TRP A 106 1.80 6.59 3.96
CA TRP A 106 2.34 5.30 3.54
C TRP A 106 3.83 5.41 3.21
N SER A 107 4.61 4.40 3.60
CA SER A 107 6.06 4.38 3.40
C SER A 107 6.49 3.98 1.98
N GLY A 108 5.54 3.72 1.11
CA GLY A 108 5.83 3.32 -0.27
C GLY A 108 6.19 1.84 -0.45
N VAL A 109 6.25 1.05 0.62
CA VAL A 109 6.51 -0.40 0.50
C VAL A 109 5.38 -1.06 -0.27
N HIS A 110 5.68 -1.68 -1.42
CA HIS A 110 4.67 -2.12 -2.36
C HIS A 110 4.85 -3.57 -2.78
N PHE A 111 4.51 -4.48 -1.86
CA PHE A 111 4.45 -5.91 -2.17
C PHE A 111 3.13 -6.29 -2.82
N ARG A 112 3.18 -7.31 -3.66
CA ARG A 112 1.97 -8.07 -4.02
C ARG A 112 1.65 -9.04 -2.90
N VAL A 113 0.37 -9.33 -2.70
CA VAL A 113 -0.07 -10.37 -1.78
C VAL A 113 0.42 -11.73 -2.26
N ASP A 114 0.84 -12.60 -1.33
CA ASP A 114 1.21 -13.97 -1.67
C ASP A 114 -0.07 -14.78 -2.01
N PRO A 115 -0.02 -15.70 -3.00
CA PRO A 115 -1.15 -16.57 -3.32
C PRO A 115 -1.74 -17.32 -2.12
N ILE A 116 -0.90 -17.69 -1.13
CA ILE A 116 -1.35 -18.36 0.10
C ILE A 116 -2.22 -17.44 0.96
N GLU A 117 -1.92 -16.14 0.99
CA GLU A 117 -2.68 -15.17 1.78
C GLU A 117 -4.12 -15.01 1.27
N LEU A 118 -4.35 -15.21 -0.02
CA LEU A 118 -5.68 -15.16 -0.62
C LEU A 118 -6.53 -16.40 -0.31
N ARG A 119 -5.90 -17.52 0.03
CA ARG A 119 -6.54 -18.80 0.34
C ARG A 119 -6.08 -19.39 1.68
N MET A 120 -5.90 -18.54 2.65
CA MET A 120 -5.25 -18.89 3.93
C MET A 120 -5.99 -20.02 4.66
N ARG A 121 -7.33 -19.99 4.68
CA ARG A 121 -8.13 -21.05 5.30
C ARG A 121 -7.91 -22.39 4.59
N SER A 122 -8.15 -22.43 3.29
CA SER A 122 -7.95 -23.63 2.48
C SER A 122 -6.54 -24.17 2.58
N HIS A 123 -5.53 -23.30 2.53
CA HIS A 123 -4.13 -23.69 2.68
C HIS A 123 -3.85 -24.38 4.02
N TYR A 124 -4.34 -23.84 5.12
CA TYR A 124 -4.13 -24.44 6.43
C TYR A 124 -4.90 -25.75 6.59
N GLU A 125 -6.14 -25.84 6.09
CA GLU A 125 -6.93 -27.06 6.14
C GLU A 125 -6.32 -28.18 5.29
N GLU A 126 -5.78 -27.87 4.12
CA GLU A 126 -5.08 -28.79 3.24
C GLU A 126 -3.77 -29.31 3.87
N ARG A 127 -3.00 -28.40 4.47
CA ARG A 127 -1.66 -28.72 5.01
C ARG A 127 -1.69 -29.39 6.37
N TYR A 128 -2.60 -29.00 7.23
CA TYR A 128 -2.62 -29.40 8.65
C TYR A 128 -3.91 -30.10 9.07
N GLY A 129 -4.89 -30.22 8.17
CA GLY A 129 -6.18 -30.85 8.40
C GLY A 129 -7.28 -29.89 8.84
N LYS A 130 -8.53 -30.28 8.60
CA LYS A 130 -9.73 -29.44 8.80
C LYS A 130 -9.95 -28.95 10.25
N ASN A 131 -9.32 -29.60 11.22
CA ASN A 131 -9.45 -29.21 12.64
C ASN A 131 -8.28 -28.36 13.15
N PHE A 132 -7.36 -27.95 12.26
CA PHE A 132 -6.19 -27.17 12.64
C PHE A 132 -6.57 -25.75 13.07
N ILE A 133 -7.51 -25.14 12.36
CA ILE A 133 -7.99 -23.78 12.69
C ILE A 133 -8.97 -23.88 13.87
N PRO A 134 -8.69 -23.21 15.00
CA PRO A 134 -9.62 -23.16 16.13
C PRO A 134 -11.00 -22.65 15.72
N LYS A 135 -12.06 -23.19 16.31
CA LYS A 135 -13.44 -22.87 15.93
C LYS A 135 -13.84 -21.41 16.15
N ASP A 136 -13.15 -20.71 17.03
CA ASP A 136 -13.37 -19.30 17.35
C ASP A 136 -12.51 -18.35 16.50
N MET A 137 -11.61 -18.86 15.66
CA MET A 137 -10.87 -18.05 14.69
C MET A 137 -11.66 -17.84 13.42
N THR A 138 -11.59 -16.59 12.89
CA THR A 138 -12.32 -16.16 11.70
C THR A 138 -11.42 -16.07 10.47
N ILE A 139 -10.47 -17.00 10.33
CA ILE A 139 -9.63 -17.11 9.13
C ILE A 139 -10.52 -17.54 7.95
N GLN A 140 -10.45 -16.83 6.85
CA GLN A 140 -11.23 -17.08 5.63
C GLN A 140 -10.35 -16.93 4.39
N ASP A 141 -10.80 -17.52 3.30
CA ASP A 141 -10.27 -17.23 1.96
C ASP A 141 -10.91 -15.95 1.42
N PHE A 142 -10.18 -15.22 0.60
CA PHE A 142 -10.69 -13.98 -0.01
C PHE A 142 -11.71 -14.21 -1.13
N GLY A 143 -11.78 -15.44 -1.65
CA GLY A 143 -12.70 -15.79 -2.74
C GLY A 143 -12.24 -15.34 -4.12
N VAL A 144 -11.00 -14.87 -4.25
CA VAL A 144 -10.31 -14.55 -5.50
C VAL A 144 -8.93 -15.18 -5.49
N THR A 145 -8.42 -15.51 -6.67
CA THR A 145 -7.08 -16.09 -6.84
C THR A 145 -6.04 -15.02 -7.16
N TYR A 146 -4.76 -15.36 -6.99
CA TYR A 146 -3.68 -14.48 -7.40
C TYR A 146 -3.72 -14.21 -8.91
N ASP A 147 -3.98 -15.23 -9.72
CA ASP A 147 -4.01 -15.10 -11.19
C ASP A 147 -5.15 -14.16 -11.67
N GLU A 148 -6.28 -14.14 -10.97
CA GLU A 148 -7.37 -13.18 -11.23
C GLU A 148 -6.97 -11.75 -10.86
N LEU A 149 -6.15 -11.56 -9.81
CA LEU A 149 -5.71 -10.25 -9.35
C LEU A 149 -4.44 -9.76 -10.04
N GLU A 150 -3.63 -10.64 -10.61
CA GLU A 150 -2.33 -10.32 -11.18
C GLU A 150 -2.36 -9.16 -12.18
N PRO A 151 -3.30 -9.08 -13.15
CA PRO A 151 -3.39 -7.95 -14.07
C PRO A 151 -3.68 -6.61 -13.37
N PHE A 152 -4.39 -6.66 -12.25
CA PHE A 152 -4.70 -5.45 -11.46
C PHE A 152 -3.53 -5.03 -10.58
N PHE A 153 -2.73 -5.96 -10.06
CA PHE A 153 -1.46 -5.64 -9.42
C PHE A 153 -0.51 -4.96 -10.39
N ASP A 154 -0.37 -5.48 -11.59
CA ASP A 154 0.44 -4.87 -12.64
C ASP A 154 -0.04 -3.44 -12.99
N LYS A 155 -1.35 -3.28 -13.16
CA LYS A 155 -1.95 -1.94 -13.38
C LYS A 155 -1.67 -0.99 -12.21
N ALA A 156 -1.84 -1.46 -10.98
CA ALA A 156 -1.60 -0.63 -9.79
C ALA A 156 -0.13 -0.21 -9.68
N GLU A 157 0.81 -1.12 -9.90
CA GLU A 157 2.24 -0.81 -9.89
C GLU A 157 2.61 0.22 -10.96
N LYS A 158 2.03 0.13 -12.15
CA LYS A 158 2.20 1.14 -13.20
C LYS A 158 1.58 2.49 -12.82
N VAL A 159 0.42 2.50 -12.16
CA VAL A 159 -0.19 3.75 -11.67
C VAL A 159 0.68 4.42 -10.60
N PHE A 160 1.25 3.64 -9.69
CA PHE A 160 2.11 4.16 -8.62
C PHE A 160 3.56 4.42 -9.03
N GLY A 161 4.00 3.97 -10.22
CA GLY A 161 5.39 4.06 -10.63
C GLY A 161 6.30 3.24 -9.71
N THR A 162 5.89 2.02 -9.38
CA THR A 162 6.61 1.17 -8.43
C THR A 162 7.98 0.78 -8.96
N SER A 163 9.00 1.03 -8.15
CA SER A 163 10.39 0.64 -8.42
C SER A 163 10.68 -0.73 -7.83
N GLY A 164 11.32 -1.59 -8.59
CA GLY A 164 11.63 -2.93 -8.12
C GLY A 164 12.44 -3.76 -9.12
N THR A 165 12.61 -5.03 -8.81
CA THR A 165 13.18 -6.04 -9.71
C THR A 165 12.40 -7.34 -9.52
N ALA A 166 11.76 -7.83 -10.56
CA ALA A 166 11.08 -9.11 -10.54
C ALA A 166 12.10 -10.25 -10.49
N TRP A 167 11.80 -11.34 -9.78
CA TRP A 167 12.59 -12.55 -9.84
C TRP A 167 12.26 -13.37 -11.10
N THR A 168 10.98 -13.59 -11.34
CA THR A 168 10.49 -14.37 -12.47
C THR A 168 9.39 -13.63 -13.20
N ILE A 169 9.46 -13.62 -14.51
CA ILE A 169 8.42 -13.14 -15.41
C ILE A 169 7.91 -14.34 -16.20
N LYS A 170 6.61 -14.60 -16.19
CA LYS A 170 5.98 -15.84 -16.67
C LYS A 170 6.45 -16.26 -18.07
N GLU A 171 6.57 -15.34 -18.99
CA GLU A 171 6.95 -15.65 -20.37
C GLU A 171 8.47 -15.75 -20.58
N GLN A 172 9.25 -15.06 -19.77
CA GLN A 172 10.72 -15.01 -19.94
C GLN A 172 11.44 -16.16 -19.23
N LYS A 173 10.86 -16.75 -18.17
CA LYS A 173 11.44 -17.83 -17.34
C LYS A 173 12.88 -17.55 -16.87
N VAL A 174 13.23 -16.27 -16.77
CA VAL A 174 14.58 -15.81 -16.39
C VAL A 174 14.51 -15.18 -15.00
N ALA A 175 15.21 -15.81 -14.07
CA ALA A 175 15.38 -15.25 -12.73
C ALA A 175 16.30 -14.02 -12.80
N GLN A 176 15.82 -12.89 -12.31
CA GLN A 176 16.58 -11.63 -12.28
C GLN A 176 17.33 -11.47 -10.95
N LYS A 177 18.62 -11.15 -11.03
CA LYS A 177 19.42 -10.85 -9.82
C LYS A 177 18.84 -9.65 -9.09
N GLY A 178 18.64 -9.77 -7.78
CA GLY A 178 18.09 -8.72 -6.92
C GLY A 178 16.56 -8.78 -6.77
N GLY A 179 15.87 -9.67 -7.49
CA GLY A 179 14.46 -9.94 -7.27
C GLY A 179 14.20 -10.90 -6.10
N ASN A 180 13.01 -10.83 -5.54
CA ASN A 180 12.58 -11.77 -4.50
C ASN A 180 12.24 -13.14 -5.10
N ARG A 181 13.08 -14.14 -4.85
CA ARG A 181 12.90 -15.51 -5.37
C ARG A 181 11.67 -16.25 -4.82
N PHE A 182 11.05 -15.73 -3.79
CA PHE A 182 9.85 -16.29 -3.17
C PHE A 182 8.57 -15.53 -3.56
N ALA A 183 8.71 -14.45 -4.34
CA ALA A 183 7.56 -13.73 -4.85
C ALA A 183 6.83 -14.58 -5.91
N PRO A 184 5.50 -14.43 -6.02
CA PRO A 184 4.74 -15.08 -7.08
C PRO A 184 5.17 -14.57 -8.46
N ASP A 185 4.94 -15.41 -9.47
CA ASP A 185 5.22 -15.07 -10.86
C ASP A 185 4.42 -13.86 -11.33
N ARG A 186 5.04 -13.09 -12.20
CA ARG A 186 4.50 -11.84 -12.74
C ARG A 186 4.36 -11.94 -14.26
N SER A 187 3.41 -11.20 -14.83
CA SER A 187 3.29 -11.04 -16.28
C SER A 187 4.34 -10.06 -16.83
N ASP A 188 4.72 -9.05 -16.07
CA ASP A 188 5.66 -7.99 -16.46
C ASP A 188 6.60 -7.60 -15.32
N ASP A 189 7.71 -6.91 -15.62
CA ASP A 189 8.60 -6.35 -14.61
C ASP A 189 7.97 -5.12 -13.95
N PHE A 190 8.62 -4.61 -12.93
CA PHE A 190 8.25 -3.32 -12.34
C PHE A 190 8.44 -2.19 -13.37
N PRO A 191 7.58 -1.15 -13.36
CA PRO A 191 7.69 -0.03 -14.30
C PRO A 191 8.98 0.76 -14.17
N LEU A 192 9.63 0.69 -13.00
CA LEU A 192 10.89 1.36 -12.72
C LEU A 192 11.92 0.41 -12.11
N PRO A 193 13.20 0.61 -12.38
CA PRO A 193 14.26 -0.18 -11.75
C PRO A 193 14.25 -0.01 -10.23
N ALA A 194 14.79 -0.99 -9.52
CA ALA A 194 14.89 -0.91 -8.06
C ALA A 194 15.63 0.35 -7.60
N GLN A 195 15.28 0.85 -6.42
CA GLN A 195 15.98 1.95 -5.76
C GLN A 195 17.45 1.60 -5.53
N LYS A 196 18.32 2.60 -5.56
CA LYS A 196 19.74 2.44 -5.24
C LYS A 196 19.90 2.05 -3.77
N ASN A 197 20.62 0.97 -3.52
CA ASN A 197 20.92 0.54 -2.17
C ASN A 197 21.88 1.55 -1.47
N THR A 198 21.53 1.90 -0.24
CA THR A 198 22.45 2.64 0.65
C THR A 198 23.68 1.80 0.95
N TYR A 199 24.76 2.43 1.43
CA TYR A 199 25.99 1.70 1.79
C TYR A 199 25.72 0.61 2.85
N SER A 200 24.91 0.90 3.85
CA SER A 200 24.52 -0.09 4.86
C SER A 200 23.74 -1.27 4.27
N ALA A 201 22.83 -1.01 3.32
CA ALA A 201 22.11 -2.07 2.61
C ALA A 201 23.05 -2.95 1.76
N GLN A 202 24.06 -2.36 1.12
CA GLN A 202 25.08 -3.11 0.36
C GLN A 202 25.92 -4.00 1.28
N LEU A 203 26.31 -3.52 2.48
CA LEU A 203 27.00 -4.33 3.48
C LEU A 203 26.12 -5.48 3.98
N PHE A 204 24.84 -5.22 4.24
CA PHE A 204 23.89 -6.25 4.61
C PHE A 204 23.75 -7.30 3.50
N GLU A 205 23.56 -6.87 2.25
CA GLU A 205 23.46 -7.78 1.09
C GLU A 205 24.66 -8.70 1.01
N LYS A 206 25.88 -8.14 1.11
CA LYS A 206 27.11 -8.92 1.07
C LYS A 206 27.16 -9.97 2.18
N ALA A 207 26.94 -9.55 3.43
CA ALA A 207 26.97 -10.46 4.59
C ALA A 207 25.87 -11.54 4.52
N ALA A 208 24.67 -11.18 4.07
CA ALA A 208 23.57 -12.12 3.91
C ALA A 208 23.88 -13.20 2.86
N LEU A 209 24.48 -12.82 1.72
CA LEU A 209 24.90 -13.76 0.68
C LEU A 209 26.00 -14.72 1.18
N GLU A 210 26.95 -14.24 2.00
CA GLU A 210 28.03 -15.08 2.57
C GLU A 210 27.49 -16.19 3.49
N VAL A 211 26.38 -15.95 4.16
CA VAL A 211 25.72 -16.95 5.02
C VAL A 211 24.56 -17.70 4.35
N GLY A 212 24.40 -17.57 3.03
CA GLY A 212 23.45 -18.32 2.23
C GLY A 212 22.02 -17.77 2.21
N TYR A 213 21.78 -16.55 2.66
CA TYR A 213 20.49 -15.89 2.50
C TYR A 213 20.33 -15.28 1.10
N HIS A 214 19.12 -14.85 0.80
CA HIS A 214 18.74 -14.34 -0.51
C HIS A 214 18.17 -12.92 -0.38
N PRO A 215 19.01 -11.92 -0.10
CA PRO A 215 18.56 -10.53 -0.04
C PRO A 215 18.03 -10.07 -1.40
N TYR A 216 17.03 -9.21 -1.38
CA TYR A 216 16.42 -8.65 -2.57
C TYR A 216 16.08 -7.18 -2.37
N ASN A 217 15.90 -6.47 -3.47
CA ASN A 217 15.49 -5.08 -3.45
C ASN A 217 14.01 -4.96 -3.09
N LEU A 218 13.71 -4.19 -2.07
CA LEU A 218 12.34 -3.94 -1.62
C LEU A 218 11.55 -3.20 -2.72
N PRO A 219 10.43 -3.73 -3.20
CA PRO A 219 9.57 -2.99 -4.10
C PRO A 219 9.01 -1.73 -3.42
N SER A 220 9.07 -0.62 -4.10
CA SER A 220 8.69 0.67 -3.53
C SER A 220 7.96 1.55 -4.54
N ALA A 221 6.87 2.17 -4.10
CA ALA A 221 6.19 3.20 -4.87
C ALA A 221 6.90 4.56 -4.83
N ASN A 222 8.08 4.63 -4.22
CA ASN A 222 9.00 5.74 -4.42
C ASN A 222 9.69 5.56 -5.77
N THR A 223 9.47 6.48 -6.69
CA THR A 223 10.01 6.39 -8.05
C THR A 223 11.53 6.47 -8.05
N SER A 224 12.20 5.54 -8.71
CA SER A 224 13.67 5.52 -8.83
C SER A 224 14.19 6.40 -9.97
N ASP A 225 13.30 6.78 -10.88
CA ASP A 225 13.57 7.65 -12.02
C ASP A 225 12.34 8.49 -12.33
N SER A 226 12.46 9.46 -13.24
CA SER A 226 11.34 10.24 -13.76
C SER A 226 10.34 9.31 -14.45
N TYR A 227 9.08 9.45 -14.13
CA TYR A 227 8.03 8.57 -14.63
C TYR A 227 6.73 9.33 -14.90
N THR A 228 6.10 9.04 -16.01
CA THR A 228 4.73 9.48 -16.29
C THR A 228 3.82 8.25 -16.21
N ASN A 229 2.90 8.26 -15.27
CA ASN A 229 2.02 7.11 -15.06
C ASN A 229 0.92 7.03 -16.14
N PRO A 230 0.16 5.90 -16.22
CA PRO A 230 -0.92 5.75 -17.20
C PRO A 230 -2.03 6.80 -17.11
N TYR A 231 -2.15 7.50 -16.00
CA TYR A 231 -3.11 8.61 -15.84
C TYR A 231 -2.55 9.98 -16.24
N GLY A 232 -1.32 10.02 -16.77
CA GLY A 232 -0.65 11.25 -17.20
C GLY A 232 -0.01 12.05 -16.06
N ALA A 233 0.02 11.52 -14.82
CA ALA A 233 0.71 12.18 -13.72
C ALA A 233 2.23 12.02 -13.89
N GLN A 234 2.94 13.15 -13.80
CA GLN A 234 4.40 13.18 -13.84
C GLN A 234 4.96 13.10 -12.43
N MET A 235 5.88 12.17 -12.22
CA MET A 235 6.56 11.91 -10.95
C MET A 235 8.07 12.06 -11.13
N GLY A 236 8.71 12.77 -10.22
CA GLY A 236 10.16 12.92 -10.19
C GLY A 236 10.84 11.78 -9.44
N PRO A 237 12.16 11.58 -9.65
CA PRO A 237 12.91 10.55 -8.94
C PRO A 237 13.05 10.89 -7.45
N CYS A 238 13.08 9.85 -6.62
CA CYS A 238 13.35 9.98 -5.19
C CYS A 238 14.73 10.58 -4.94
N ASN A 239 14.80 11.64 -4.16
CA ASN A 239 16.04 12.35 -3.83
C ASN A 239 16.74 11.81 -2.57
N PHE A 240 16.29 10.72 -1.98
CA PHE A 240 16.82 10.16 -0.73
C PHE A 240 16.95 11.21 0.39
N CYS A 241 15.99 12.10 0.52
CA CYS A 241 16.05 13.27 1.41
C CYS A 241 15.93 12.93 2.91
N GLY A 242 15.75 11.66 3.28
CA GLY A 242 15.56 11.25 4.68
C GLY A 242 14.21 11.65 5.29
N PHE A 243 13.37 12.37 4.55
CA PHE A 243 12.04 12.80 4.99
C PHE A 243 11.02 11.68 4.97
N CYS A 244 11.23 10.72 4.10
CA CYS A 244 10.33 9.62 3.79
C CYS A 244 10.26 8.50 4.82
N SER A 245 10.49 8.74 6.07
CA SER A 245 10.12 7.68 7.00
C SER A 245 8.59 7.45 7.00
N GLY A 246 7.91 7.68 5.87
CA GLY A 246 6.51 7.45 5.67
C GLY A 246 5.76 8.19 4.62
N TYR A 247 6.42 8.72 3.65
CA TYR A 247 5.77 9.25 2.47
C TYR A 247 6.25 8.53 1.22
N ALA A 248 5.31 8.10 0.39
CA ALA A 248 5.56 7.93 -1.03
C ALA A 248 5.46 9.34 -1.65
N CYS A 249 6.55 9.86 -2.16
CA CYS A 249 6.58 11.15 -2.85
C CYS A 249 5.83 11.09 -4.16
#